data_2129b672ea65250459dea2928d5c7159
#
_entry.id   2129b672ea65250459dea2928d5c7159
#
_cell.length_a   1.000
_cell.length_b   1.000
_cell.length_c   1.000
_cell.angle_alpha   90.00
_cell.angle_beta   90.00
_cell.angle_gamma   90.00
#
_symmetry.space_group_name_H-M   'P 1'
#
loop_
_entity.id
_entity.type
_entity.pdbx_description
1 polymer ?
#
loop_
_entity_poly.entity_id
_entity_poly.type
_entity_poly.pdbx_seq_one_letter_code
_entity_poly.pdbx_strand_id
1 'polypeptide(L)'
;MAKTQCLARVREVRHDIPNVISIDFERCAMPPITSVDDHIKIVLPSDGSDLRQPVSDDAAQPLLRTYTRRRWFKDGSWGIDVLEFGPEPGGEAHHGPGARWSQAVQPGDQVTVRGPGGHWQMPGDISHLLAVADAVALPAVANALAALPTSAQATIIRVDGHHSYPLTLTDRVTVVAAPRDPERIVATVRDLDLPHNTHAFVHGEAAMVRPMRRHLRLERGIPKDRVHLSAYWFAGRD
;
A
#
# COMPACT_ATOMS: atom_id res chain seq x y z
N MET A 1 7.04 -2.64 19.40
CA MET A 1 5.92 -1.88 20.01
C MET A 1 4.71 -2.79 20.14
N ALA A 2 3.94 -2.71 21.24
CA ALA A 2 2.67 -3.42 21.36
C ALA A 2 1.72 -2.90 20.25
N LYS A 3 1.04 -3.82 19.55
CA LYS A 3 0.04 -3.43 18.55
C LYS A 3 -1.14 -2.80 19.27
N THR A 4 -1.42 -1.54 18.99
CA THR A 4 -2.58 -0.84 19.53
C THR A 4 -3.82 -1.30 18.78
N GLN A 5 -4.89 -1.59 19.49
CA GLN A 5 -6.22 -1.74 18.93
C GLN A 5 -7.08 -0.57 19.39
N CYS A 6 -7.81 0.03 18.50
CA CYS A 6 -8.75 1.09 18.85
C CYS A 6 -9.98 1.05 17.95
N LEU A 7 -11.04 1.70 18.41
CA LEU A 7 -12.21 1.98 17.62
C LEU A 7 -11.97 3.29 16.87
N ALA A 8 -12.00 3.25 15.55
CA ALA A 8 -11.82 4.40 14.68
C ALA A 8 -13.19 4.81 14.11
N ARG A 9 -13.55 6.10 14.24
CA ARG A 9 -14.76 6.66 13.64
C ARG A 9 -14.41 7.22 12.27
N VAL A 10 -15.20 6.88 11.26
CA VAL A 10 -15.09 7.44 9.92
C VAL A 10 -15.53 8.90 9.93
N ARG A 11 -14.63 9.79 9.51
CA ARG A 11 -14.86 11.22 9.39
C ARG A 11 -15.43 11.59 8.03
N GLU A 12 -14.84 11.02 6.97
CA GLU A 12 -15.16 11.37 5.60
C GLU A 12 -14.84 10.19 4.66
N VAL A 13 -15.66 10.06 3.62
CA VAL A 13 -15.44 9.11 2.51
C VAL A 13 -15.51 9.91 1.22
N ARG A 14 -14.48 9.80 0.36
CA ARG A 14 -14.38 10.53 -0.91
C ARG A 14 -14.08 9.58 -2.07
N HIS A 15 -14.62 9.93 -3.24
CA HIS A 15 -14.44 9.23 -4.52
C HIS A 15 -13.86 10.17 -5.59
N ASP A 16 -12.96 11.08 -5.19
CA ASP A 16 -12.41 12.13 -6.07
C ASP A 16 -11.45 11.59 -7.12
N ILE A 17 -10.91 10.40 -6.89
CA ILE A 17 -9.94 9.75 -7.77
C ILE A 17 -10.61 8.49 -8.34
N PRO A 18 -10.63 8.29 -9.67
CA PRO A 18 -11.21 7.09 -10.26
C PRO A 18 -10.63 5.81 -9.66
N ASN A 19 -11.51 4.87 -9.28
CA ASN A 19 -11.17 3.58 -8.67
C ASN A 19 -10.40 3.70 -7.33
N VAL A 20 -10.59 4.81 -6.60
CA VAL A 20 -10.02 4.99 -5.26
C VAL A 20 -11.08 5.50 -4.31
N ILE A 21 -11.26 4.80 -3.20
CA ILE A 21 -12.06 5.26 -2.07
C ILE A 21 -11.09 5.79 -1.01
N SER A 22 -11.10 7.10 -0.80
CA SER A 22 -10.34 7.74 0.27
C SER A 22 -11.19 7.80 1.54
N ILE A 23 -10.70 7.18 2.62
CA ILE A 23 -11.41 7.11 3.90
C ILE A 23 -10.57 7.81 4.96
N ASP A 24 -11.08 8.87 5.53
CA ASP A 24 -10.46 9.58 6.64
C ASP A 24 -11.17 9.24 7.96
N PHE A 25 -10.37 9.11 9.00
CA PHE A 25 -10.84 8.76 10.35
C PHE A 25 -10.58 9.91 11.32
N GLU A 26 -11.44 10.05 12.30
CA GLU A 26 -11.21 10.92 13.44
C GLU A 26 -9.99 10.45 14.22
N ARG A 27 -9.49 11.34 15.07
CA ARG A 27 -8.39 11.00 16.01
C ARG A 27 -8.80 9.81 16.89
N CYS A 28 -7.94 8.82 16.98
CA CYS A 28 -8.06 7.70 17.94
C CYS A 28 -6.68 7.42 18.58
N ALA A 29 -6.55 6.32 19.33
CA ALA A 29 -5.31 5.97 20.03
C ALA A 29 -4.14 5.55 19.11
N MET A 30 -4.22 5.82 17.81
CA MET A 30 -3.13 5.56 16.88
C MET A 30 -2.08 6.66 16.95
N PRO A 31 -0.78 6.30 17.06
CA PRO A 31 0.30 7.27 17.03
C PRO A 31 0.48 7.89 15.64
N PRO A 32 1.22 9.00 15.50
CA PRO A 32 1.63 9.57 14.22
C PRO A 32 2.29 8.54 13.30
N ILE A 33 2.24 8.79 11.99
CA ILE A 33 2.98 8.00 10.99
C ILE A 33 4.47 8.24 11.18
N THR A 34 5.22 7.15 11.36
CA THR A 34 6.67 7.20 11.61
C THR A 34 7.50 6.38 10.62
N SER A 35 6.88 5.58 9.79
CA SER A 35 7.55 4.79 8.75
C SER A 35 6.89 4.96 7.39
N VAL A 36 7.64 4.73 6.33
CA VAL A 36 7.16 4.85 4.95
C VAL A 36 6.10 3.78 4.63
N ASP A 37 6.31 2.58 5.15
CA ASP A 37 5.43 1.41 5.00
C ASP A 37 4.39 1.31 6.12
N ASP A 38 4.07 2.45 6.77
CA ASP A 38 3.08 2.50 7.85
C ASP A 38 1.71 2.01 7.38
N HIS A 39 1.15 1.09 8.13
CA HIS A 39 -0.12 0.47 7.80
C HIS A 39 -0.92 0.07 9.04
N ILE A 40 -2.22 -0.05 8.85
CA ILE A 40 -3.16 -0.59 9.83
C ILE A 40 -3.87 -1.82 9.27
N LYS A 41 -4.52 -2.55 10.16
CA LYS A 41 -5.44 -3.61 9.79
C LYS A 41 -6.85 -3.20 10.20
N ILE A 42 -7.75 -3.13 9.23
CA ILE A 42 -9.18 -3.09 9.47
C ILE A 42 -9.60 -4.48 9.91
N VAL A 43 -10.34 -4.54 11.00
CA VAL A 43 -10.88 -5.77 11.58
C VAL A 43 -12.33 -5.89 11.16
N LEU A 44 -12.66 -6.90 10.37
CA LEU A 44 -13.98 -7.11 9.82
C LEU A 44 -14.62 -8.39 10.40
N PRO A 45 -15.95 -8.44 10.56
CA PRO A 45 -16.62 -9.65 10.99
C PRO A 45 -16.47 -10.78 9.97
N SER A 46 -16.38 -12.01 10.46
CA SER A 46 -16.28 -13.23 9.66
C SER A 46 -17.55 -14.07 9.66
N ASP A 47 -18.54 -13.70 10.46
CA ASP A 47 -19.77 -14.43 10.70
C ASP A 47 -20.93 -14.04 9.75
N GLY A 48 -20.65 -13.19 8.75
CA GLY A 48 -21.67 -12.70 7.81
C GLY A 48 -22.46 -11.49 8.31
N SER A 49 -22.14 -10.95 9.48
CA SER A 49 -22.75 -9.71 9.98
C SER A 49 -22.36 -8.48 9.12
N ASP A 50 -22.99 -7.34 9.38
CA ASP A 50 -22.71 -6.08 8.66
C ASP A 50 -21.26 -5.68 8.85
N LEU A 51 -20.51 -5.59 7.73
CA LEU A 51 -19.09 -5.25 7.70
C LEU A 51 -18.78 -3.86 8.29
N ARG A 52 -19.78 -2.99 8.47
CA ARG A 52 -19.65 -1.67 9.09
C ARG A 52 -19.69 -1.72 10.62
N GLN A 53 -20.07 -2.87 11.20
CA GLN A 53 -20.12 -3.02 12.65
C GLN A 53 -18.74 -3.25 13.24
N PRO A 54 -18.41 -2.61 14.35
CA PRO A 54 -17.16 -2.89 15.07
C PRO A 54 -17.11 -4.33 15.54
N VAL A 55 -15.92 -4.92 15.42
CA VAL A 55 -15.68 -6.29 15.89
C VAL A 55 -15.13 -6.23 17.32
N SER A 56 -15.73 -7.02 18.23
CA SER A 56 -15.25 -7.12 19.61
C SER A 56 -13.90 -7.81 19.70
N ASP A 57 -13.18 -7.58 20.80
CA ASP A 57 -11.87 -8.21 21.05
C ASP A 57 -11.97 -9.74 21.20
N ASP A 58 -13.13 -10.24 21.63
CA ASP A 58 -13.40 -11.67 21.85
C ASP A 58 -13.92 -12.37 20.58
N ALA A 59 -14.04 -11.67 19.46
CA ALA A 59 -14.55 -12.25 18.22
C ALA A 59 -13.62 -13.37 17.72
N ALA A 60 -14.20 -14.53 17.46
CA ALA A 60 -13.47 -15.67 16.91
C ALA A 60 -13.04 -15.37 15.46
N GLN A 61 -11.73 -15.39 15.21
CA GLN A 61 -11.10 -15.34 13.89
C GLN A 61 -11.63 -14.21 12.97
N PRO A 62 -11.55 -12.94 13.34
CA PRO A 62 -12.00 -11.85 12.49
C PRO A 62 -11.18 -11.77 11.20
N LEU A 63 -11.79 -11.27 10.14
CA LEU A 63 -11.09 -10.97 8.90
C LEU A 63 -10.23 -9.73 9.06
N LEU A 64 -8.98 -9.80 8.63
CA LEU A 64 -8.05 -8.67 8.70
C LEU A 64 -7.71 -8.21 7.30
N ARG A 65 -7.88 -6.90 7.04
CA ARG A 65 -7.48 -6.27 5.78
C ARG A 65 -6.51 -5.14 6.05
N THR A 66 -5.33 -5.23 5.42
CA THR A 66 -4.23 -4.30 5.66
C THR A 66 -4.27 -3.15 4.67
N TYR A 67 -4.19 -1.92 5.17
CA TYR A 67 -4.18 -0.70 4.37
C TYR A 67 -3.05 0.22 4.81
N THR A 68 -2.38 0.85 3.84
CA THR A 68 -1.38 1.88 4.10
C THR A 68 -2.03 3.10 4.72
N ARG A 69 -1.50 3.61 5.84
CA ARG A 69 -1.88 4.95 6.31
C ARG A 69 -1.22 5.99 5.40
N ARG A 70 -2.05 6.70 4.67
CA ARG A 70 -1.61 7.62 3.62
C ARG A 70 -1.56 9.07 4.09
N ARG A 71 -2.45 9.44 4.99
CA ARG A 71 -2.62 10.81 5.48
C ARG A 71 -2.51 10.87 7.00
N TRP A 72 -1.90 11.95 7.47
CA TRP A 72 -1.90 12.32 8.87
C TRP A 72 -2.13 13.84 8.97
N PHE A 73 -3.15 14.23 9.72
CA PHE A 73 -3.54 15.64 9.86
C PHE A 73 -3.07 16.20 11.21
N LYS A 74 -2.98 17.52 11.30
CA LYS A 74 -2.50 18.22 12.50
C LYS A 74 -3.40 17.98 13.73
N ASP A 75 -4.68 17.72 13.52
CA ASP A 75 -5.66 17.40 14.59
C ASP A 75 -5.56 15.97 15.09
N GLY A 76 -4.66 15.17 14.50
CA GLY A 76 -4.46 13.76 14.82
C GLY A 76 -5.43 12.82 14.09
N SER A 77 -6.28 13.31 13.22
CA SER A 77 -7.02 12.48 12.26
C SER A 77 -6.08 11.89 11.22
N TRP A 78 -6.51 10.84 10.54
CA TRP A 78 -5.67 10.11 9.59
C TRP A 78 -6.52 9.44 8.52
N GLY A 79 -5.88 8.97 7.44
CA GLY A 79 -6.65 8.37 6.36
C GLY A 79 -5.89 7.30 5.59
N ILE A 80 -6.67 6.47 4.90
CA ILE A 80 -6.24 5.43 3.96
C ILE A 80 -6.82 5.70 2.59
N ASP A 81 -6.20 5.09 1.58
CA ASP A 81 -6.77 5.00 0.23
C ASP A 81 -6.96 3.52 -0.10
N VAL A 82 -8.19 3.15 -0.40
CA VAL A 82 -8.56 1.81 -0.85
C VAL A 82 -8.70 1.83 -2.35
N LEU A 83 -7.95 0.97 -3.03
CA LEU A 83 -8.03 0.87 -4.48
C LEU A 83 -9.05 -0.19 -4.85
N GLU A 84 -9.97 0.20 -5.72
CA GLU A 84 -10.96 -0.69 -6.30
C GLU A 84 -10.37 -1.34 -7.56
N PHE A 85 -10.48 -2.66 -7.61
CA PHE A 85 -10.19 -3.38 -8.84
C PHE A 85 -11.46 -3.46 -9.66
N GLY A 86 -11.39 -2.94 -10.88
CA GLY A 86 -12.40 -3.24 -11.88
C GLY A 86 -12.46 -4.75 -12.14
N PRO A 87 -13.55 -5.25 -12.76
CA PRO A 87 -13.59 -6.63 -13.20
C PRO A 87 -12.40 -6.89 -14.13
N GLU A 88 -11.67 -7.98 -13.90
CA GLU A 88 -10.72 -8.51 -14.87
C GLU A 88 -11.47 -8.69 -16.21
N PRO A 89 -10.84 -8.48 -17.37
CA PRO A 89 -11.47 -8.73 -18.65
C PRO A 89 -12.02 -10.17 -18.68
N GLY A 90 -13.36 -10.32 -18.63
CA GLY A 90 -14.06 -11.61 -18.60
C GLY A 90 -14.28 -12.23 -17.22
N GLY A 91 -13.97 -11.53 -16.12
CA GLY A 91 -14.18 -11.98 -14.74
C GLY A 91 -15.21 -11.16 -13.97
N GLU A 92 -15.81 -11.74 -12.95
CA GLU A 92 -16.60 -11.00 -11.96
C GLU A 92 -15.68 -10.09 -11.14
N ALA A 93 -16.17 -8.90 -10.76
CA ALA A 93 -15.44 -8.02 -9.85
C ALA A 93 -15.17 -8.75 -8.53
N HIS A 94 -13.89 -8.87 -8.16
CA HIS A 94 -13.53 -9.48 -6.88
C HIS A 94 -13.98 -8.59 -5.72
N HIS A 95 -15.13 -8.90 -5.16
CA HIS A 95 -15.70 -8.23 -4.00
C HIS A 95 -15.27 -8.91 -2.69
N GLY A 96 -13.98 -9.02 -2.44
CA GLY A 96 -13.49 -9.47 -1.14
C GLY A 96 -14.04 -8.61 0.01
N PRO A 97 -14.01 -9.09 1.27
CA PRO A 97 -14.60 -8.37 2.41
C PRO A 97 -14.11 -6.93 2.57
N GLY A 98 -12.84 -6.67 2.24
CA GLY A 98 -12.28 -5.31 2.29
C GLY A 98 -12.88 -4.35 1.27
N ALA A 99 -13.08 -4.82 0.03
CA ALA A 99 -13.73 -4.03 -1.03
C ALA A 99 -15.20 -3.76 -0.68
N ARG A 100 -15.95 -4.78 -0.25
CA ARG A 100 -17.34 -4.61 0.19
C ARG A 100 -17.46 -3.63 1.35
N TRP A 101 -16.54 -3.71 2.33
CA TRP A 101 -16.52 -2.77 3.44
C TRP A 101 -16.26 -1.34 2.95
N SER A 102 -15.25 -1.12 2.14
CA SER A 102 -14.90 0.23 1.67
C SER A 102 -15.99 0.88 0.83
N GLN A 103 -16.78 0.10 0.09
CA GLN A 103 -17.93 0.58 -0.68
C GLN A 103 -19.17 0.88 0.19
N ALA A 104 -19.30 0.19 1.33
CA ALA A 104 -20.48 0.34 2.20
C ALA A 104 -20.29 1.38 3.31
N VAL A 105 -19.05 1.63 3.73
CA VAL A 105 -18.73 2.48 4.88
C VAL A 105 -19.14 3.94 4.65
N GLN A 106 -19.63 4.60 5.68
CA GLN A 106 -20.14 5.97 5.63
C GLN A 106 -19.57 6.82 6.77
N PRO A 107 -19.56 8.16 6.63
CA PRO A 107 -19.21 9.05 7.73
C PRO A 107 -20.07 8.77 8.98
N GLY A 108 -19.39 8.67 10.13
CA GLY A 108 -20.02 8.32 11.40
C GLY A 108 -19.93 6.83 11.77
N ASP A 109 -19.71 5.95 10.82
CA ASP A 109 -19.49 4.53 11.10
C ASP A 109 -18.24 4.33 11.97
N GLN A 110 -18.22 3.26 12.73
CA GLN A 110 -17.08 2.89 13.56
C GLN A 110 -16.53 1.55 13.13
N VAL A 111 -15.21 1.44 13.08
CA VAL A 111 -14.53 0.20 12.73
C VAL A 111 -13.38 -0.08 13.71
N THR A 112 -13.20 -1.34 14.04
CA THR A 112 -12.05 -1.77 14.84
C THR A 112 -10.81 -1.79 13.97
N VAL A 113 -9.75 -1.13 14.44
CA VAL A 113 -8.44 -1.10 13.74
C VAL A 113 -7.34 -1.60 14.64
N ARG A 114 -6.37 -2.32 14.05
CA ARG A 114 -5.16 -2.81 14.72
C ARG A 114 -3.92 -2.25 14.04
N GLY A 115 -2.96 -1.76 14.80
CA GLY A 115 -1.70 -1.24 14.27
C GLY A 115 -1.05 -0.26 15.24
N PRO A 116 -0.13 0.60 14.75
CA PRO A 116 0.40 0.56 13.41
C PRO A 116 1.32 -0.64 13.17
N GLY A 117 1.48 -1.02 11.92
CA GLY A 117 2.56 -1.85 11.41
C GLY A 117 3.49 -1.01 10.55
N GLY A 118 4.58 -1.65 10.06
CA GLY A 118 5.60 -0.95 9.29
C GLY A 118 6.80 -0.56 10.14
N HIS A 119 7.96 -0.48 9.51
CA HIS A 119 9.22 -0.16 10.18
C HIS A 119 10.28 0.40 9.23
N TRP A 120 9.98 0.47 7.94
CA TRP A 120 10.96 0.95 6.97
C TRP A 120 11.04 2.47 7.00
N GLN A 121 12.25 2.96 7.24
CA GLN A 121 12.58 4.37 7.21
C GLN A 121 13.25 4.70 5.88
N MET A 122 12.96 5.87 5.31
CA MET A 122 13.72 6.35 4.17
C MET A 122 15.15 6.65 4.63
N PRO A 123 16.17 5.97 4.05
CA PRO A 123 17.56 6.26 4.39
C PRO A 123 17.93 7.70 4.05
N GLY A 124 18.59 8.40 4.96
CA GLY A 124 18.95 9.81 4.76
C GLY A 124 20.01 10.02 3.68
N ASP A 125 20.81 9.00 3.38
CA ASP A 125 21.87 8.98 2.37
C ASP A 125 21.45 8.35 1.04
N ILE A 126 20.17 8.04 0.87
CA ILE A 126 19.64 7.47 -0.39
C ILE A 126 19.86 8.46 -1.54
N SER A 127 20.44 7.98 -2.63
CA SER A 127 20.58 8.75 -3.87
C SER A 127 19.58 8.35 -4.95
N HIS A 128 19.11 7.11 -4.91
CA HIS A 128 18.14 6.60 -5.89
C HIS A 128 17.18 5.57 -5.26
N LEU A 129 15.89 5.76 -5.51
CA LEU A 129 14.81 4.84 -5.13
C LEU A 129 14.28 4.12 -6.37
N LEU A 130 14.36 2.80 -6.41
CA LEU A 130 13.59 1.98 -7.35
C LEU A 130 12.32 1.51 -6.65
N ALA A 131 11.16 2.01 -7.05
CA ALA A 131 9.87 1.51 -6.59
C ALA A 131 9.23 0.61 -7.65
N VAL A 132 8.81 -0.60 -7.29
CA VAL A 132 8.04 -1.50 -8.18
C VAL A 132 6.72 -1.80 -7.49
N ALA A 133 5.62 -1.40 -8.11
CA ALA A 133 4.31 -1.44 -7.46
C ALA A 133 3.16 -1.70 -8.45
N ASP A 134 2.24 -2.55 -8.04
CA ASP A 134 0.91 -2.59 -8.62
C ASP A 134 0.01 -1.51 -7.99
N ALA A 135 -1.23 -1.41 -8.45
CA ALA A 135 -2.17 -0.40 -8.00
C ALA A 135 -2.31 -0.36 -6.46
N VAL A 136 -2.42 -1.52 -5.79
CA VAL A 136 -2.63 -1.61 -4.32
C VAL A 136 -1.50 -0.99 -3.54
N ALA A 137 -0.29 -1.03 -4.07
CA ALA A 137 0.90 -0.53 -3.38
C ALA A 137 1.19 0.95 -3.68
N LEU A 138 0.47 1.60 -4.60
CA LEU A 138 0.69 3.02 -4.93
C LEU A 138 0.54 3.98 -3.75
N PRO A 139 -0.38 3.78 -2.77
CA PRO A 139 -0.39 4.60 -1.57
C PRO A 139 0.92 4.57 -0.78
N ALA A 140 1.56 3.40 -0.70
CA ALA A 140 2.87 3.27 -0.04
C ALA A 140 4.00 3.92 -0.87
N VAL A 141 3.95 3.81 -2.21
CA VAL A 141 4.87 4.54 -3.10
C VAL A 141 4.72 6.06 -2.93
N ALA A 142 3.49 6.56 -2.78
CA ALA A 142 3.26 7.97 -2.54
C ALA A 142 3.86 8.45 -1.20
N ASN A 143 3.81 7.62 -0.15
CA ASN A 143 4.52 7.88 1.11
C ASN A 143 6.04 7.87 0.91
N ALA A 144 6.57 6.92 0.12
CA ALA A 144 7.99 6.84 -0.18
C ALA A 144 8.49 8.09 -0.93
N LEU A 145 7.74 8.55 -1.91
CA LEU A 145 8.07 9.78 -2.64
C LEU A 145 8.01 11.03 -1.75
N ALA A 146 7.01 11.11 -0.84
CA ALA A 146 6.90 12.22 0.11
C ALA A 146 8.07 12.27 1.12
N ALA A 147 8.64 11.11 1.44
CA ALA A 147 9.79 10.98 2.34
C ALA A 147 11.15 11.05 1.61
N LEU A 148 11.16 11.05 0.27
CA LEU A 148 12.39 11.01 -0.52
C LEU A 148 13.16 12.33 -0.39
N PRO A 149 14.47 12.32 -0.02
CA PRO A 149 15.28 13.52 0.02
C PRO A 149 15.30 14.29 -1.30
N THR A 150 15.38 15.61 -1.24
CA THR A 150 15.39 16.47 -2.43
C THR A 150 16.58 16.25 -3.34
N SER A 151 17.67 15.66 -2.85
CA SER A 151 18.86 15.29 -3.62
C SER A 151 18.72 13.94 -4.33
N ALA A 152 17.73 13.11 -3.97
CA ALA A 152 17.56 11.78 -4.50
C ALA A 152 16.67 11.74 -5.75
N GLN A 153 16.89 10.75 -6.59
CA GLN A 153 16.06 10.42 -7.75
C GLN A 153 15.20 9.19 -7.47
N ALA A 154 14.15 8.99 -8.25
CA ALA A 154 13.34 7.79 -8.19
C ALA A 154 13.00 7.26 -9.59
N THR A 155 12.98 5.94 -9.71
CA THR A 155 12.39 5.23 -10.84
C THR A 155 11.24 4.39 -10.32
N ILE A 156 10.04 4.61 -10.85
CA ILE A 156 8.83 3.89 -10.47
C ILE A 156 8.41 2.98 -11.60
N ILE A 157 8.38 1.68 -11.35
CA ILE A 157 7.76 0.71 -12.24
C ILE A 157 6.31 0.56 -11.80
N ARG A 158 5.40 1.14 -12.59
CA ARG A 158 3.94 0.96 -12.40
C ARG A 158 3.49 -0.29 -13.13
N VAL A 159 3.10 -1.29 -12.39
CA VAL A 159 2.51 -2.50 -12.95
C VAL A 159 1.04 -2.22 -13.25
N ASP A 160 0.58 -2.65 -14.43
CA ASP A 160 -0.77 -2.39 -14.98
C ASP A 160 -1.08 -0.91 -15.27
N GLY A 161 -0.15 -0.14 -15.71
CA GLY A 161 -0.10 1.26 -16.20
C GLY A 161 -1.36 2.15 -16.27
N HIS A 162 -2.54 1.61 -16.15
CA HIS A 162 -3.83 2.29 -16.35
C HIS A 162 -4.43 2.92 -15.09
N HIS A 163 -3.74 2.82 -13.94
CA HIS A 163 -4.30 3.34 -12.71
C HIS A 163 -4.02 4.83 -12.54
N SER A 164 -5.07 5.62 -12.31
CA SER A 164 -5.00 7.09 -12.14
C SER A 164 -4.58 7.54 -10.75
N TYR A 165 -4.06 6.64 -9.87
CA TYR A 165 -3.63 7.03 -8.52
C TYR A 165 -2.58 8.14 -8.60
N PRO A 166 -2.80 9.29 -7.91
CA PRO A 166 -1.93 10.44 -8.01
C PRO A 166 -0.62 10.19 -7.24
N LEU A 167 0.49 10.34 -7.95
CA LEU A 167 1.82 10.42 -7.37
C LEU A 167 2.36 11.83 -7.57
N THR A 168 3.06 12.35 -6.58
CA THR A 168 3.77 13.62 -6.73
C THR A 168 4.99 13.39 -7.60
N LEU A 169 4.87 13.72 -8.89
CA LEU A 169 5.95 13.58 -9.85
C LEU A 169 6.69 14.91 -10.00
N THR A 170 8.01 14.83 -9.94
CA THR A 170 8.94 15.93 -10.19
C THR A 170 9.89 15.54 -11.31
N ASP A 171 10.75 16.43 -11.75
CA ASP A 171 11.82 16.17 -12.74
C ASP A 171 12.81 15.06 -12.31
N ARG A 172 12.81 14.71 -11.02
CA ARG A 172 13.64 13.65 -10.45
C ARG A 172 12.97 12.28 -10.40
N VAL A 173 11.71 12.18 -10.85
CA VAL A 173 10.92 10.95 -10.80
C VAL A 173 10.64 10.45 -12.21
N THR A 174 11.20 9.32 -12.56
CA THR A 174 10.90 8.62 -13.82
C THR A 174 9.84 7.55 -13.58
N VAL A 175 8.82 7.49 -14.41
CA VAL A 175 7.78 6.45 -14.35
C VAL A 175 7.86 5.59 -15.59
N VAL A 176 7.95 4.29 -15.39
CA VAL A 176 7.95 3.27 -16.44
C VAL A 176 6.76 2.35 -16.23
N ALA A 177 5.96 2.15 -17.27
CA ALA A 177 4.85 1.19 -17.23
C ALA A 177 5.37 -0.24 -17.50
N ALA A 178 4.86 -1.21 -16.77
CA ALA A 178 5.09 -2.62 -17.02
C ALA A 178 3.76 -3.38 -17.03
N PRO A 179 3.58 -4.39 -17.89
CA PRO A 179 2.40 -5.23 -17.87
C PRO A 179 2.39 -6.10 -16.60
N ARG A 180 1.21 -6.60 -16.21
CA ARG A 180 1.04 -7.53 -15.08
C ARG A 180 1.50 -8.95 -15.43
N ASP A 181 2.77 -9.07 -15.72
CA ASP A 181 3.47 -10.30 -16.01
C ASP A 181 4.80 -10.32 -15.25
N PRO A 182 5.01 -11.24 -14.31
CA PRO A 182 6.18 -11.26 -13.46
C PRO A 182 7.51 -11.29 -14.21
N GLU A 183 7.59 -12.00 -15.33
CA GLU A 183 8.81 -12.12 -16.13
C GLU A 183 9.11 -10.80 -16.87
N ARG A 184 8.08 -10.18 -17.42
CA ARG A 184 8.20 -8.88 -18.09
C ARG A 184 8.51 -7.75 -17.13
N ILE A 185 7.96 -7.77 -15.90
CA ILE A 185 8.32 -6.80 -14.86
C ILE A 185 9.81 -6.92 -14.51
N VAL A 186 10.30 -8.15 -14.32
CA VAL A 186 11.74 -8.39 -14.06
C VAL A 186 12.59 -7.95 -15.25
N ALA A 187 12.18 -8.24 -16.49
CA ALA A 187 12.86 -7.79 -17.70
C ALA A 187 12.94 -6.26 -17.75
N THR A 188 11.82 -5.57 -17.51
CA THR A 188 11.79 -4.09 -17.44
C THR A 188 12.82 -3.55 -16.44
N VAL A 189 12.90 -4.13 -15.25
CA VAL A 189 13.89 -3.70 -14.23
C VAL A 189 15.31 -4.09 -14.64
N ARG A 190 15.48 -5.22 -15.32
CA ARG A 190 16.81 -5.66 -15.82
C ARG A 190 17.40 -4.70 -16.83
N ASP A 191 16.58 -4.10 -17.67
CA ASP A 191 16.98 -3.17 -18.72
C ASP A 191 17.31 -1.77 -18.20
N LEU A 192 17.02 -1.48 -16.91
CA LEU A 192 17.35 -0.20 -16.29
C LEU A 192 18.84 -0.13 -15.92
N ASP A 193 19.45 1.01 -16.23
CA ASP A 193 20.74 1.39 -15.64
C ASP A 193 20.48 1.99 -14.24
N LEU A 194 20.62 1.14 -13.22
CA LEU A 194 20.40 1.53 -11.83
C LEU A 194 21.71 2.00 -11.18
N PRO A 195 21.72 3.20 -10.56
CA PRO A 195 22.87 3.65 -9.79
C PRO A 195 23.29 2.65 -8.71
N HIS A 196 24.58 2.55 -8.44
CA HIS A 196 25.14 1.59 -7.48
C HIS A 196 24.52 1.72 -6.07
N ASN A 197 24.08 2.93 -5.68
CA ASN A 197 23.46 3.20 -4.38
C ASN A 197 21.92 3.20 -4.45
N THR A 198 21.35 2.34 -5.29
CA THR A 198 19.89 2.18 -5.39
C THR A 198 19.33 1.43 -4.18
N HIS A 199 18.26 1.97 -3.59
CA HIS A 199 17.38 1.28 -2.67
C HIS A 199 16.11 0.83 -3.38
N ALA A 200 15.70 -0.40 -3.17
CA ALA A 200 14.54 -0.98 -3.82
C ALA A 200 13.35 -1.10 -2.84
N PHE A 201 12.19 -0.61 -3.28
CA PHE A 201 10.92 -0.67 -2.58
C PHE A 201 9.90 -1.40 -3.46
N VAL A 202 9.66 -2.69 -3.18
CA VAL A 202 8.87 -3.56 -4.06
C VAL A 202 7.66 -4.10 -3.31
N HIS A 203 6.48 -3.68 -3.71
CA HIS A 203 5.24 -3.99 -3.01
C HIS A 203 4.11 -4.31 -4.00
N GLY A 204 3.23 -5.23 -3.63
CA GLY A 204 2.08 -5.61 -4.43
C GLY A 204 1.81 -7.11 -4.42
N GLU A 205 1.43 -7.67 -5.57
CA GLU A 205 1.14 -9.10 -5.72
C GLU A 205 2.36 -9.98 -5.44
N ALA A 206 2.13 -11.08 -4.73
CA ALA A 206 3.18 -12.03 -4.37
C ALA A 206 3.90 -12.64 -5.58
N ALA A 207 3.18 -12.86 -6.69
CA ALA A 207 3.75 -13.38 -7.93
C ALA A 207 4.79 -12.41 -8.55
N MET A 208 4.61 -11.11 -8.37
CA MET A 208 5.57 -10.07 -8.78
C MET A 208 6.74 -9.96 -7.78
N VAL A 209 6.44 -9.93 -6.48
CA VAL A 209 7.44 -9.65 -5.44
C VAL A 209 8.49 -10.75 -5.34
N ARG A 210 8.12 -12.03 -5.50
CA ARG A 210 9.03 -13.17 -5.36
C ARG A 210 10.18 -13.18 -6.39
N PRO A 211 9.91 -13.12 -7.71
CA PRO A 211 10.98 -13.10 -8.71
C PRO A 211 11.80 -11.81 -8.63
N MET A 212 11.17 -10.68 -8.30
CA MET A 212 11.88 -9.41 -8.11
C MET A 212 12.89 -9.47 -6.97
N ARG A 213 12.57 -10.14 -5.86
CA ARG A 213 13.52 -10.39 -4.76
C ARG A 213 14.78 -11.12 -5.26
N ARG A 214 14.58 -12.17 -6.06
CA ARG A 214 15.70 -12.94 -6.62
C ARG A 214 16.55 -12.05 -7.53
N HIS A 215 15.91 -11.35 -8.47
CA HIS A 215 16.60 -10.47 -9.42
C HIS A 215 17.44 -9.40 -8.71
N LEU A 216 16.84 -8.64 -7.81
CA LEU A 216 17.52 -7.52 -7.14
C LEU A 216 18.68 -8.00 -6.25
N ARG A 217 18.48 -9.09 -5.49
CA ARG A 217 19.48 -9.55 -4.51
C ARG A 217 20.56 -10.45 -5.07
N LEU A 218 20.19 -11.38 -5.98
CA LEU A 218 21.13 -12.41 -6.47
C LEU A 218 21.73 -12.04 -7.83
N GLU A 219 20.96 -11.44 -8.73
CA GLU A 219 21.45 -11.10 -10.07
C GLU A 219 22.08 -9.69 -10.10
N ARG A 220 21.44 -8.71 -9.42
CA ARG A 220 21.97 -7.34 -9.32
C ARG A 220 22.88 -7.10 -8.13
N GLY A 221 22.92 -7.99 -7.15
CA GLY A 221 23.78 -7.87 -5.99
C GLY A 221 23.41 -6.72 -5.03
N ILE A 222 22.18 -6.19 -5.09
CA ILE A 222 21.76 -5.13 -4.16
C ILE A 222 21.73 -5.69 -2.73
N PRO A 223 22.42 -5.09 -1.77
CA PRO A 223 22.46 -5.54 -0.38
C PRO A 223 21.08 -5.70 0.26
N LYS A 224 20.95 -6.65 1.17
CA LYS A 224 19.65 -7.00 1.80
C LYS A 224 18.99 -5.81 2.49
N ASP A 225 19.77 -4.98 3.15
CA ASP A 225 19.34 -3.79 3.87
C ASP A 225 18.85 -2.66 2.97
N ARG A 226 19.19 -2.72 1.66
CA ARG A 226 18.71 -1.81 0.64
C ARG A 226 17.51 -2.35 -0.17
N VAL A 227 16.97 -3.52 0.18
CA VAL A 227 15.85 -4.14 -0.53
C VAL A 227 14.69 -4.38 0.42
N HIS A 228 13.70 -3.50 0.36
CA HIS A 228 12.45 -3.62 1.11
C HIS A 228 11.35 -4.18 0.21
N LEU A 229 10.81 -5.34 0.59
CA LEU A 229 9.84 -6.08 -0.20
C LEU A 229 8.71 -6.61 0.68
N SER A 230 7.46 -6.41 0.24
CA SER A 230 6.29 -7.00 0.90
C SER A 230 5.22 -7.42 -0.11
N ALA A 231 4.77 -8.66 0.00
CA ALA A 231 3.58 -9.10 -0.71
C ALA A 231 2.34 -8.61 0.05
N TYR A 232 1.52 -7.80 -0.62
CA TYR A 232 0.30 -7.25 -0.05
C TYR A 232 -0.90 -8.15 -0.28
N TRP A 233 -0.88 -8.90 -1.36
CA TRP A 233 -1.98 -9.78 -1.74
C TRP A 233 -1.51 -10.97 -2.60
N PHE A 234 -2.40 -11.93 -2.77
CA PHE A 234 -2.16 -13.17 -3.52
C PHE A 234 -3.33 -13.38 -4.48
N ALA A 235 -3.08 -13.49 -5.77
CA ALA A 235 -4.13 -13.84 -6.71
C ALA A 235 -4.76 -15.22 -6.35
N GLY A 236 -6.10 -15.30 -6.40
CA GLY A 236 -6.84 -16.50 -6.06
C GLY A 236 -6.91 -16.85 -4.57
N ARG A 237 -6.60 -15.93 -3.68
CA ARG A 237 -6.82 -16.05 -2.23
C ARG A 237 -7.59 -14.84 -1.73
N ASP A 238 -8.77 -15.09 -1.20
CA ASP A 238 -9.60 -14.09 -0.50
C ASP A 238 -9.13 -13.81 0.93
#